data_409d7bf8c818c3d0712f1407f857a398
#
_entry.id   409d7bf8c818c3d0712f1407f857a398
#
_cell.length_a   1.000
_cell.length_b   1.000
_cell.length_c   1.000
_cell.angle_alpha   90.00
_cell.angle_beta   90.00
_cell.angle_gamma   90.00
#
_symmetry.space_group_name_H-M   'P 1'
#
loop_
_entity.id
_entity.type
_entity.pdbx_description
1 polymer ?
#
loop_
_entity_poly.entity_id
_entity_poly.type
_entity_poly.pdbx_seq_one_letter_code
_entity_poly.pdbx_strand_id
1 'polypeptide(L)'
;MYAARLFVILTFMLMTGCAMNDLPRLQSIERPVDLQRFMGDWYVVGSIPIDTWFASEANAHNAVENYVLTDDGKIQTTYTFRKDGFDGEEQQFNPIGWVHNTNTNSEWRMQFLWPFRSAYLIAYLDEDYQHTIIGVPNRTYVWIMSREPDIGEDVYERLVNVVSELGYDSSLVQRIPQQWSER
;
A
#
# COMPACT_ATOMS: atom_id res chain seq x y z
N MET A 1 9.38 4.71 -77.91
CA MET A 1 10.24 5.02 -76.77
C MET A 1 9.35 5.58 -75.69
N TYR A 2 8.87 4.80 -74.74
CA TYR A 2 8.04 5.21 -73.61
C TYR A 2 8.85 5.05 -72.35
N ALA A 3 9.19 6.15 -71.67
CA ALA A 3 9.88 6.17 -70.40
C ALA A 3 8.86 5.96 -69.26
N ALA A 4 8.95 4.82 -68.57
CA ALA A 4 8.16 4.56 -67.36
C ALA A 4 8.75 5.35 -66.19
N ARG A 5 7.98 6.26 -65.63
CA ARG A 5 8.29 6.95 -64.36
C ARG A 5 7.84 6.08 -63.18
N LEU A 6 8.80 5.51 -62.46
CA LEU A 6 8.59 4.80 -61.23
C LEU A 6 8.35 5.80 -60.09
N PHE A 7 7.12 5.83 -59.55
CA PHE A 7 6.77 6.61 -58.37
C PHE A 7 7.03 5.73 -57.12
N VAL A 8 8.10 6.03 -56.40
CA VAL A 8 8.38 5.42 -55.10
C VAL A 8 7.60 6.19 -54.05
N ILE A 9 6.53 5.63 -53.54
CA ILE A 9 5.77 6.11 -52.38
C ILE A 9 6.50 5.62 -51.13
N LEU A 10 7.21 6.53 -50.49
CA LEU A 10 7.85 6.32 -49.19
C LEU A 10 6.78 6.47 -48.08
N THR A 11 6.20 5.38 -47.64
CA THR A 11 5.24 5.35 -46.55
C THR A 11 6.01 5.56 -45.23
N PHE A 12 5.93 6.77 -44.66
CA PHE A 12 6.48 7.09 -43.38
C PHE A 12 5.53 6.53 -42.30
N MET A 13 5.87 5.36 -41.77
CA MET A 13 5.13 4.71 -40.68
C MET A 13 5.48 5.47 -39.39
N LEU A 14 4.60 6.38 -38.97
CA LEU A 14 4.67 7.02 -37.65
C LEU A 14 4.48 5.95 -36.58
N MET A 15 5.58 5.47 -36.04
CA MET A 15 5.59 4.70 -34.80
C MET A 15 5.25 5.67 -33.66
N THR A 16 3.96 5.81 -33.33
CA THR A 16 3.55 6.35 -32.04
C THR A 16 3.92 5.33 -30.97
N GLY A 17 5.15 5.39 -30.50
CA GLY A 17 5.55 4.69 -29.30
C GLY A 17 4.69 5.24 -28.15
N CYS A 18 3.80 4.42 -27.58
CA CYS A 18 3.28 4.68 -26.24
C CYS A 18 4.49 4.77 -25.32
N ALA A 19 4.85 5.98 -24.93
CA ALA A 19 5.74 6.17 -23.81
C ALA A 19 4.98 5.60 -22.60
N MET A 20 5.35 4.39 -22.18
CA MET A 20 5.02 3.94 -20.82
C MET A 20 5.73 4.94 -19.91
N ASN A 21 4.95 5.85 -19.30
CA ASN A 21 5.45 6.73 -18.27
C ASN A 21 5.81 5.82 -17.09
N ASP A 22 7.08 5.41 -17.02
CA ASP A 22 7.63 4.80 -15.82
C ASP A 22 7.59 5.87 -14.72
N LEU A 23 6.54 5.81 -13.90
CA LEU A 23 6.44 6.67 -12.73
C LEU A 23 7.68 6.45 -11.85
N PRO A 24 8.27 7.51 -11.28
CA PRO A 24 9.34 7.34 -10.32
C PRO A 24 8.85 6.45 -9.16
N ARG A 25 9.80 5.74 -8.53
CA ARG A 25 9.47 4.88 -7.39
C ARG A 25 8.72 5.67 -6.32
N LEU A 26 7.70 5.06 -5.72
CA LEU A 26 6.98 5.67 -4.61
C LEU A 26 7.95 6.03 -3.49
N GLN A 27 7.76 7.21 -2.92
CA GLN A 27 8.50 7.69 -1.76
C GLN A 27 7.57 7.80 -0.56
N SER A 28 8.13 7.73 0.63
CA SER A 28 7.41 8.06 1.86
C SER A 28 7.22 9.57 1.98
N ILE A 29 6.31 10.00 2.86
CA ILE A 29 6.12 11.44 3.15
C ILE A 29 7.42 12.07 3.68
N GLU A 30 7.65 13.35 3.33
CA GLU A 30 8.87 14.07 3.72
C GLU A 30 8.76 14.67 5.13
N ARG A 31 7.54 14.88 5.66
CA ARG A 31 7.37 15.39 7.01
C ARG A 31 7.71 14.34 8.06
N PRO A 32 8.30 14.74 9.20
CA PRO A 32 8.60 13.82 10.30
C PRO A 32 7.34 13.16 10.86
N VAL A 33 7.44 11.84 11.10
CA VAL A 33 6.42 11.03 11.76
C VAL A 33 6.81 10.86 13.22
N ASP A 34 5.89 11.23 14.12
CA ASP A 34 5.98 10.92 15.54
C ASP A 34 5.65 9.42 15.71
N LEU A 35 6.68 8.62 15.98
CA LEU A 35 6.52 7.19 16.15
C LEU A 35 5.61 6.82 17.31
N GLN A 36 5.64 7.57 18.42
CA GLN A 36 4.79 7.26 19.57
C GLN A 36 3.30 7.44 19.23
N ARG A 37 2.96 8.50 18.48
CA ARG A 37 1.59 8.71 18.00
C ARG A 37 1.17 7.69 16.94
N PHE A 38 2.14 7.18 16.18
CA PHE A 38 1.86 6.20 15.12
C PHE A 38 1.62 4.78 15.67
N MET A 39 2.15 4.45 16.85
CA MET A 39 1.96 3.12 17.46
C MET A 39 0.51 2.83 17.80
N GLY A 40 0.22 1.56 18.12
CA GLY A 40 -1.12 1.04 18.44
C GLY A 40 -1.84 0.46 17.23
N ASP A 41 -3.15 0.32 17.34
CA ASP A 41 -3.99 -0.35 16.35
C ASP A 41 -4.31 0.55 15.16
N TRP A 42 -4.27 -0.05 13.97
CA TRP A 42 -4.73 0.50 12.72
C TRP A 42 -5.62 -0.53 12.02
N TYR A 43 -6.89 -0.19 11.80
CA TYR A 43 -7.80 -1.01 11.01
C TYR A 43 -7.49 -0.87 9.53
N VAL A 44 -7.23 -1.98 8.85
CA VAL A 44 -7.01 -1.96 7.40
C VAL A 44 -8.38 -2.00 6.72
N VAL A 45 -8.79 -0.86 6.18
CA VAL A 45 -10.13 -0.66 5.60
C VAL A 45 -10.15 -0.87 4.08
N GLY A 46 -8.99 -0.91 3.45
CA GLY A 46 -8.83 -1.20 2.03
C GLY A 46 -7.40 -1.57 1.68
N SER A 47 -7.20 -2.38 0.63
CA SER A 47 -5.86 -2.76 0.19
C SER A 47 -5.82 -3.15 -1.29
N ILE A 48 -4.62 -3.04 -1.90
CA ILE A 48 -4.22 -3.91 -2.99
C ILE A 48 -3.45 -5.04 -2.30
N PRO A 49 -4.05 -6.23 -2.14
CA PRO A 49 -3.57 -7.25 -1.22
C PRO A 49 -2.29 -7.94 -1.70
N ILE A 50 -1.51 -8.45 -0.75
CA ILE A 50 -0.52 -9.47 -1.05
C ILE A 50 -1.29 -10.74 -1.42
N ASP A 51 -1.01 -11.27 -2.61
CA ASP A 51 -1.54 -12.56 -3.04
C ASP A 51 -0.41 -13.40 -3.64
N THR A 52 0.19 -14.20 -2.79
CA THR A 52 1.30 -15.10 -3.13
C THR A 52 0.99 -16.52 -2.68
N TRP A 53 1.76 -17.48 -3.17
CA TRP A 53 1.57 -18.89 -2.81
C TRP A 53 1.76 -19.21 -1.31
N PHE A 54 2.47 -18.35 -0.56
CA PHE A 54 2.77 -18.53 0.87
C PHE A 54 2.05 -17.55 1.81
N ALA A 55 1.46 -16.49 1.26
CA ALA A 55 0.66 -15.53 2.02
C ALA A 55 -0.36 -14.89 1.09
N SER A 56 -1.63 -14.94 1.45
CA SER A 56 -2.70 -14.31 0.71
C SER A 56 -3.60 -13.56 1.67
N GLU A 57 -3.78 -12.26 1.39
CA GLU A 57 -4.72 -11.35 2.07
C GLU A 57 -6.04 -11.24 1.29
N ALA A 58 -6.18 -12.00 0.20
CA ALA A 58 -7.42 -12.00 -0.57
C ALA A 58 -8.61 -12.39 0.31
N ASN A 59 -9.72 -11.65 0.18
CA ASN A 59 -10.93 -11.82 1.00
C ASN A 59 -10.71 -11.64 2.52
N ALA A 60 -9.75 -10.80 2.93
CA ALA A 60 -9.56 -10.45 4.33
C ALA A 60 -10.78 -9.71 4.91
N HIS A 61 -11.12 -10.01 6.16
CA HIS A 61 -12.14 -9.36 6.97
C HIS A 61 -11.54 -9.02 8.33
N ASN A 62 -12.02 -7.97 8.98
CA ASN A 62 -11.53 -7.55 10.31
C ASN A 62 -10.01 -7.46 10.39
N ALA A 63 -9.38 -6.90 9.36
CA ALA A 63 -7.93 -6.76 9.32
C ALA A 63 -7.47 -5.62 10.21
N VAL A 64 -6.50 -5.91 11.10
CA VAL A 64 -5.87 -4.94 12.02
C VAL A 64 -4.38 -5.14 12.01
N GLU A 65 -3.66 -4.04 11.97
CA GLU A 65 -2.22 -3.99 12.15
C GLU A 65 -1.89 -3.20 13.42
N ASN A 66 -1.26 -3.86 14.40
CA ASN A 66 -0.81 -3.24 15.64
C ASN A 66 0.69 -3.02 15.59
N TYR A 67 1.15 -1.83 16.00
CA TYR A 67 2.57 -1.49 16.09
C TYR A 67 2.97 -1.17 17.51
N VAL A 68 4.12 -1.69 17.92
CA VAL A 68 4.75 -1.39 19.22
C VAL A 68 6.21 -1.02 19.00
N LEU A 69 6.59 0.16 19.43
CA LEU A 69 7.99 0.58 19.44
C LEU A 69 8.68 -0.04 20.67
N THR A 70 9.67 -0.87 20.42
CA THR A 70 10.44 -1.53 21.48
C THR A 70 11.57 -0.66 22.02
N ASP A 71 12.09 -0.95 23.21
CA ASP A 71 13.18 -0.20 23.84
C ASP A 71 14.48 -0.22 23.02
N ASP A 72 14.68 -1.24 22.18
CA ASP A 72 15.82 -1.36 21.27
C ASP A 72 15.57 -0.69 19.90
N GLY A 73 14.48 0.08 19.78
CA GLY A 73 14.15 0.89 18.58
C GLY A 73 13.60 0.12 17.41
N LYS A 74 13.16 -1.12 17.60
CA LYS A 74 12.44 -1.88 16.59
C LYS A 74 10.95 -1.60 16.66
N ILE A 75 10.26 -1.86 15.57
CA ILE A 75 8.80 -1.81 15.48
C ILE A 75 8.30 -3.25 15.42
N GLN A 76 7.79 -3.74 16.54
CA GLN A 76 7.11 -5.03 16.58
C GLN A 76 5.71 -4.85 16.01
N THR A 77 5.36 -5.66 15.03
CA THR A 77 4.08 -5.59 14.34
C THR A 77 3.31 -6.88 14.57
N THR A 78 2.01 -6.74 14.78
CA THR A 78 1.07 -7.87 14.78
C THR A 78 -0.02 -7.53 13.76
N TYR A 79 -0.07 -8.28 12.67
CA TYR A 79 -1.11 -8.16 11.65
C TYR A 79 -2.04 -9.36 11.75
N THR A 80 -3.32 -9.10 11.95
CA THR A 80 -4.36 -10.13 12.04
C THR A 80 -5.49 -9.83 11.08
N PHE A 81 -6.08 -10.86 10.51
CA PHE A 81 -7.33 -10.78 9.74
C PHE A 81 -8.06 -12.12 9.75
N ARG A 82 -9.36 -12.10 9.39
CA ARG A 82 -10.15 -13.31 9.17
C ARG A 82 -10.26 -13.57 7.67
N LYS A 83 -10.05 -14.83 7.28
CA LYS A 83 -10.06 -15.25 5.89
C LYS A 83 -11.48 -15.62 5.46
N ASP A 84 -11.92 -15.12 4.30
CA ASP A 84 -13.17 -15.48 3.63
C ASP A 84 -14.46 -15.15 4.40
N GLY A 85 -14.40 -14.33 5.44
CA GLY A 85 -15.58 -13.92 6.21
C GLY A 85 -15.28 -13.56 7.66
N PHE A 86 -16.26 -12.96 8.35
CA PHE A 86 -16.11 -12.54 9.75
C PHE A 86 -15.96 -13.72 10.73
N ASP A 87 -16.50 -14.89 10.38
CA ASP A 87 -16.35 -16.13 11.14
C ASP A 87 -15.22 -17.01 10.59
N GLY A 88 -14.47 -16.50 9.61
CA GLY A 88 -13.37 -17.23 8.99
C GLY A 88 -12.20 -17.47 9.92
N GLU A 89 -11.27 -18.32 9.49
CA GLU A 89 -10.06 -18.63 10.24
C GLU A 89 -9.21 -17.35 10.42
N GLU A 90 -8.77 -17.10 11.64
CA GLU A 90 -7.87 -15.99 11.95
C GLU A 90 -6.46 -16.30 11.46
N GLN A 91 -5.93 -15.39 10.68
CA GLN A 91 -4.55 -15.41 10.26
C GLN A 91 -3.78 -14.36 11.05
N GLN A 92 -2.54 -14.67 11.47
CA GLN A 92 -1.68 -13.76 12.19
C GLN A 92 -0.25 -13.79 11.63
N PHE A 93 0.31 -12.61 11.43
CA PHE A 93 1.70 -12.40 11.06
C PHE A 93 2.35 -11.44 12.05
N ASN A 94 3.64 -11.70 12.36
CA ASN A 94 4.38 -10.89 13.35
C ASN A 94 5.70 -10.38 12.73
N PRO A 95 5.66 -9.52 11.71
CA PRO A 95 6.87 -8.95 11.14
C PRO A 95 7.55 -7.98 12.11
N ILE A 96 8.86 -7.81 11.92
CA ILE A 96 9.65 -6.82 12.66
C ILE A 96 10.09 -5.73 11.71
N GLY A 97 9.91 -4.47 12.12
CA GLY A 97 10.30 -3.28 11.40
C GLY A 97 11.51 -2.58 12.01
N TRP A 98 12.24 -1.87 11.18
CA TRP A 98 13.31 -0.93 11.55
C TRP A 98 13.10 0.36 10.80
N VAL A 99 13.16 1.48 11.49
CA VAL A 99 13.16 2.79 10.85
C VAL A 99 14.40 2.88 9.96
N HIS A 100 14.19 3.13 8.66
CA HIS A 100 15.27 3.26 7.68
C HIS A 100 15.68 4.72 7.49
N ASN A 101 14.71 5.61 7.34
CA ASN A 101 14.95 7.05 7.26
C ASN A 101 14.68 7.70 8.63
N THR A 102 15.72 7.89 9.41
CA THR A 102 15.64 8.47 10.76
C THR A 102 15.38 9.98 10.78
N ASN A 103 15.46 10.66 9.64
CA ASN A 103 15.14 12.09 9.57
C ASN A 103 13.63 12.34 9.58
N THR A 104 12.87 11.43 8.94
CA THR A 104 11.42 11.55 8.81
C THR A 104 10.65 10.45 9.55
N ASN A 105 11.31 9.34 9.90
CA ASN A 105 10.68 8.12 10.45
C ASN A 105 9.57 7.52 9.58
N SER A 106 9.45 7.94 8.32
CA SER A 106 8.35 7.58 7.41
C SER A 106 8.67 6.40 6.51
N GLU A 107 9.94 5.95 6.46
CA GLU A 107 10.37 4.78 5.71
C GLU A 107 10.95 3.74 6.66
N TRP A 108 10.36 2.54 6.60
CA TRP A 108 10.80 1.40 7.40
C TRP A 108 11.29 0.25 6.53
N ARG A 109 11.94 -0.72 7.15
CA ARG A 109 12.29 -2.02 6.56
C ARG A 109 11.59 -3.10 7.37
N MET A 110 10.59 -3.74 6.78
CA MET A 110 9.80 -4.81 7.41
C MET A 110 10.35 -6.18 7.01
N GLN A 111 10.49 -7.07 7.98
CA GLN A 111 10.91 -8.44 7.78
C GLN A 111 9.76 -9.39 8.07
N PHE A 112 9.13 -9.88 7.00
CA PHE A 112 8.08 -10.89 7.07
C PHE A 112 8.68 -12.30 7.07
N LEU A 113 9.79 -12.50 6.34
CA LEU A 113 10.49 -13.76 6.22
C LEU A 113 11.99 -13.54 6.27
N TRP A 114 12.66 -14.17 7.24
CA TRP A 114 14.13 -14.10 7.33
C TRP A 114 14.80 -14.74 6.10
N PRO A 115 15.87 -14.15 5.52
CA PRO A 115 16.56 -12.90 5.93
C PRO A 115 16.05 -11.63 5.20
N PHE A 116 14.97 -11.70 4.45
CA PHE A 116 14.53 -10.67 3.52
C PHE A 116 13.84 -9.51 4.24
N ARG A 117 14.17 -8.28 3.83
CA ARG A 117 13.54 -7.05 4.32
C ARG A 117 12.96 -6.27 3.15
N SER A 118 11.72 -5.88 3.26
CA SER A 118 11.00 -5.10 2.26
C SER A 118 10.82 -3.65 2.72
N ALA A 119 10.84 -2.71 1.78
CA ALA A 119 10.51 -1.33 2.08
C ALA A 119 9.03 -1.22 2.45
N TYR A 120 8.75 -0.41 3.46
CA TYR A 120 7.43 -0.11 4.00
C TYR A 120 7.35 1.40 4.17
N LEU A 121 6.53 2.04 3.36
CA LEU A 121 6.50 3.49 3.20
C LEU A 121 5.21 4.04 3.78
N ILE A 122 5.30 4.92 4.75
CA ILE A 122 4.19 5.78 5.13
C ILE A 122 4.07 6.81 4.00
N ALA A 123 3.19 6.51 3.02
CA ALA A 123 3.03 7.31 1.81
C ALA A 123 2.02 8.45 1.99
N TYR A 124 1.11 8.31 2.92
CA TYR A 124 0.18 9.33 3.39
C TYR A 124 -0.05 9.16 4.89
N LEU A 125 -0.23 10.25 5.58
CA LEU A 125 -0.65 10.30 6.98
C LEU A 125 -1.33 11.64 7.20
N ASP A 126 -2.55 11.67 7.74
CA ASP A 126 -3.18 12.94 8.08
C ASP A 126 -2.55 13.59 9.34
N GLU A 127 -2.85 14.85 9.60
CA GLU A 127 -2.26 15.61 10.71
C GLU A 127 -2.68 15.07 12.07
N ASP A 128 -3.89 14.53 12.15
CA ASP A 128 -4.48 14.01 13.38
C ASP A 128 -4.12 12.55 13.65
N TYR A 129 -3.39 11.89 12.73
CA TYR A 129 -3.02 10.47 12.82
C TYR A 129 -4.24 9.53 12.88
N GLN A 130 -5.32 9.90 12.16
CA GLN A 130 -6.52 9.08 12.07
C GLN A 130 -6.50 8.16 10.84
N HIS A 131 -5.86 8.60 9.74
CA HIS A 131 -5.80 7.85 8.50
C HIS A 131 -4.37 7.83 7.96
N THR A 132 -3.96 6.67 7.45
CA THR A 132 -2.65 6.50 6.81
C THR A 132 -2.77 5.60 5.59
N ILE A 133 -1.86 5.79 4.63
CA ILE A 133 -1.69 4.87 3.51
C ILE A 133 -0.25 4.38 3.53
N ILE A 134 -0.12 3.08 3.61
CA ILE A 134 1.16 2.39 3.53
C ILE A 134 1.33 1.84 2.13
N GLY A 135 2.51 2.07 1.57
CA GLY A 135 2.84 1.59 0.24
C GLY A 135 4.21 0.96 0.13
N VAL A 136 4.49 0.43 -1.06
CA VAL A 136 5.79 -0.12 -1.43
C VAL A 136 6.35 0.60 -2.67
N PRO A 137 7.70 0.67 -2.86
CA PRO A 137 8.31 1.51 -3.89
C PRO A 137 7.85 1.21 -5.33
N ASN A 138 7.50 -0.03 -5.65
CA ASN A 138 7.06 -0.46 -6.98
C ASN A 138 5.53 -0.45 -7.16
N ARG A 139 4.78 0.00 -6.14
CA ARG A 139 3.32 0.08 -6.13
C ARG A 139 2.59 -1.25 -6.38
N THR A 140 3.18 -2.37 -5.97
CA THR A 140 2.51 -3.68 -6.06
C THR A 140 1.47 -3.90 -4.98
N TYR A 141 1.66 -3.31 -3.81
CA TYR A 141 0.80 -3.44 -2.63
C TYR A 141 0.54 -2.09 -2.01
N VAL A 142 -0.65 -1.91 -1.43
CA VAL A 142 -1.03 -0.73 -0.66
C VAL A 142 -2.02 -1.13 0.42
N TRP A 143 -1.94 -0.48 1.58
CA TRP A 143 -2.90 -0.62 2.68
C TRP A 143 -3.42 0.77 3.06
N ILE A 144 -4.74 0.90 3.06
CA ILE A 144 -5.46 2.07 3.55
C ILE A 144 -5.89 1.74 4.98
N MET A 145 -5.45 2.53 5.93
CA MET A 145 -5.65 2.24 7.33
C MET A 145 -6.29 3.42 8.07
N SER A 146 -7.08 3.09 9.09
CA SER A 146 -7.74 4.06 9.97
C SER A 146 -7.62 3.66 11.42
N ARG A 147 -7.73 4.65 12.33
CA ARG A 147 -7.89 4.39 13.76
C ARG A 147 -9.27 3.86 14.13
N GLU A 148 -10.25 4.11 13.27
CA GLU A 148 -11.62 3.62 13.45
C GLU A 148 -11.94 2.56 12.39
N PRO A 149 -12.68 1.50 12.74
CA PRO A 149 -13.03 0.44 11.81
C PRO A 149 -14.08 0.90 10.77
N ASP A 150 -14.94 1.83 11.14
CA ASP A 150 -15.95 2.44 10.26
C ASP A 150 -15.62 3.92 10.02
N ILE A 151 -15.24 4.25 8.80
CA ILE A 151 -14.83 5.61 8.41
C ILE A 151 -15.85 6.34 7.52
N GLY A 152 -16.99 5.71 7.23
CA GLY A 152 -17.95 6.23 6.27
C GLY A 152 -17.45 6.21 4.82
N GLU A 153 -18.39 6.32 3.86
CA GLU A 153 -18.07 6.16 2.44
C GLU A 153 -17.27 7.33 1.87
N ASP A 154 -17.60 8.54 2.25
CA ASP A 154 -16.94 9.77 1.79
C ASP A 154 -15.45 9.83 2.18
N VAL A 155 -15.12 9.36 3.38
CA VAL A 155 -13.72 9.27 3.84
C VAL A 155 -12.99 8.16 3.09
N TYR A 156 -13.64 7.00 2.91
CA TYR A 156 -13.06 5.89 2.17
C TYR A 156 -12.73 6.27 0.72
N GLU A 157 -13.71 6.86 -0.01
CA GLU A 157 -13.50 7.32 -1.38
C GLU A 157 -12.38 8.37 -1.49
N ARG A 158 -12.31 9.30 -0.53
CA ARG A 158 -11.19 10.27 -0.48
C ARG A 158 -9.84 9.57 -0.35
N LEU A 159 -9.72 8.56 0.51
CA LEU A 159 -8.46 7.81 0.69
C LEU A 159 -8.11 6.99 -0.56
N VAL A 160 -9.09 6.39 -1.23
CA VAL A 160 -8.89 5.72 -2.53
C VAL A 160 -8.41 6.70 -3.61
N ASN A 161 -8.92 7.94 -3.61
CA ASN A 161 -8.42 8.98 -4.51
C ASN A 161 -6.95 9.34 -4.21
N VAL A 162 -6.56 9.42 -2.92
CA VAL A 162 -5.14 9.61 -2.55
C VAL A 162 -4.28 8.44 -3.06
N VAL A 163 -4.75 7.20 -2.99
CA VAL A 163 -4.04 6.04 -3.58
C VAL A 163 -3.80 6.25 -5.09
N SER A 164 -4.80 6.77 -5.82
CA SER A 164 -4.66 7.11 -7.24
C SER A 164 -3.63 8.22 -7.47
N GLU A 165 -3.64 9.28 -6.65
CA GLU A 165 -2.67 10.38 -6.70
C GLU A 165 -1.24 9.91 -6.43
N LEU A 166 -1.07 8.90 -5.59
CA LEU A 166 0.21 8.23 -5.35
C LEU A 166 0.67 7.36 -6.53
N GLY A 167 -0.14 7.24 -7.59
CA GLY A 167 0.19 6.56 -8.84
C GLY A 167 -0.11 5.06 -8.83
N TYR A 168 -0.96 4.57 -7.93
CA TYR A 168 -1.50 3.21 -7.99
C TYR A 168 -2.68 3.15 -8.96
N ASP A 169 -2.94 1.96 -9.48
CA ASP A 169 -4.23 1.65 -10.10
C ASP A 169 -5.28 1.45 -9.00
N SER A 170 -6.01 2.51 -8.67
CA SER A 170 -7.01 2.48 -7.59
C SER A 170 -8.19 1.55 -7.86
N SER A 171 -8.40 1.11 -9.13
CA SER A 171 -9.43 0.12 -9.46
C SER A 171 -9.13 -1.27 -8.89
N LEU A 172 -7.88 -1.52 -8.49
CA LEU A 172 -7.45 -2.77 -7.86
C LEU A 172 -7.63 -2.76 -6.33
N VAL A 173 -7.98 -1.60 -5.75
CA VAL A 173 -8.21 -1.51 -4.30
C VAL A 173 -9.47 -2.30 -3.93
N GLN A 174 -9.29 -3.25 -3.04
CA GLN A 174 -10.36 -4.03 -2.45
C GLN A 174 -10.71 -3.45 -1.09
N ARG A 175 -12.01 -3.22 -0.84
CA ARG A 175 -12.48 -2.84 0.49
C ARG A 175 -12.38 -4.03 1.43
N ILE A 176 -11.84 -3.80 2.63
CA ILE A 176 -11.77 -4.82 3.68
C ILE A 176 -12.92 -4.57 4.66
N PRO A 177 -13.92 -5.46 4.71
CA PRO A 177 -15.06 -5.32 5.60
C PRO A 177 -14.63 -5.41 7.07
N GLN A 178 -15.18 -4.50 7.87
CA GLN A 178 -14.94 -4.41 9.31
C GLN A 178 -16.26 -4.60 10.06
N GLN A 179 -16.28 -5.55 10.99
CA GLN A 179 -17.44 -5.79 11.87
C GLN A 179 -16.91 -6.21 13.25
N TRP A 180 -16.93 -5.26 14.17
CA TRP A 180 -16.46 -5.48 15.53
C TRP A 180 -17.66 -5.41 16.47
N SER A 181 -17.82 -6.42 17.35
CA SER A 181 -18.73 -6.31 18.48
C SER A 181 -18.22 -5.18 19.38
N GLU A 182 -19.09 -4.33 19.89
CA GLU A 182 -18.72 -3.29 20.86
C GLU A 182 -17.89 -3.94 21.98
N ARG A 183 -16.68 -3.40 22.18
CA ARG A 183 -15.77 -3.84 23.24
C ARG A 183 -16.08 -3.09 24.53
#